data_d2334e0015065614f659f4adf3fd83d9
#
_entry.id   d2334e0015065614f659f4adf3fd83d9
#
_cell.length_a   1.000
_cell.length_b   1.000
_cell.length_c   1.000
_cell.angle_alpha   90.00
_cell.angle_beta   90.00
_cell.angle_gamma   90.00
#
_symmetry.space_group_name_H-M   'P 1'
#
loop_
_entity.id
_entity.type
_entity.pdbx_description
1 polymer ?
#
loop_
_entity_poly.entity_id
_entity_poly.type
_entity_poly.pdbx_seq_one_letter_code
_entity_poly.pdbx_strand_id
1 'polypeptide(L)'
;AAIVLGDVLSVLGVPFMVYGFSTRDTGIPWSSPIAYSRYTSLQLDVYSGFDKSWKQGSLALVEAPENIRENTLDGESVLWGCKQLMNRKEKRKILFVFNDGEPYPGRGRLADCQQHLKNVVSAAKNHVDIITFGIQTDNVKHYYPDHCVINNLDDLVKEPLQRIDSILRKGMK
;
A
#
# COMPACT_ATOMS: atom_id res chain seq x y z
N ALA A 1 -2.96 12.62 2.30
CA ALA A 1 -3.82 11.54 2.81
C ALA A 1 -3.22 10.84 4.02
N ALA A 2 -2.05 10.19 3.92
CA ALA A 2 -1.48 9.35 4.99
C ALA A 2 -1.30 10.09 6.33
N ILE A 3 -0.86 11.36 6.31
CA ILE A 3 -0.69 12.16 7.54
C ILE A 3 -2.05 12.37 8.23
N VAL A 4 -3.06 12.82 7.50
CA VAL A 4 -4.40 13.07 8.06
C VAL A 4 -5.02 11.80 8.62
N LEU A 5 -4.89 10.69 7.89
CA LEU A 5 -5.35 9.38 8.36
C LEU A 5 -4.63 8.94 9.64
N GLY A 6 -3.31 9.10 9.67
CA GLY A 6 -2.52 8.78 10.84
C GLY A 6 -2.89 9.62 12.07
N ASP A 7 -3.16 10.91 11.87
CA ASP A 7 -3.63 11.80 12.96
C ASP A 7 -4.97 11.29 13.52
N VAL A 8 -5.93 10.98 12.66
CA VAL A 8 -7.25 10.46 13.09
C VAL A 8 -7.10 9.11 13.80
N LEU A 9 -6.35 8.17 13.24
CA LEU A 9 -6.15 6.86 13.85
C LEU A 9 -5.42 6.96 15.20
N SER A 10 -4.46 7.88 15.30
CA SER A 10 -3.74 8.14 16.54
C SER A 10 -4.66 8.67 17.63
N VAL A 11 -5.54 9.63 17.31
CA VAL A 11 -6.55 10.16 18.26
C VAL A 11 -7.53 9.08 18.69
N LEU A 12 -7.93 8.19 17.77
CA LEU A 12 -8.83 7.08 18.06
C LEU A 12 -8.16 5.92 18.82
N GLY A 13 -6.85 5.97 19.03
CA GLY A 13 -6.09 4.89 19.68
C GLY A 13 -6.05 3.59 18.88
N VAL A 14 -6.27 3.66 17.57
CA VAL A 14 -6.18 2.49 16.67
C VAL A 14 -4.73 2.22 16.32
N PRO A 15 -4.18 1.01 16.55
CA PRO A 15 -2.84 0.69 16.12
C PRO A 15 -2.72 0.68 14.59
N PHE A 16 -1.72 1.37 14.06
CA PHE A 16 -1.48 1.41 12.61
C PHE A 16 0.01 1.50 12.28
N MET A 17 0.34 1.20 11.05
CA MET A 17 1.67 1.34 10.46
C MET A 17 1.56 2.08 9.12
N VAL A 18 2.55 2.92 8.84
CA VAL A 18 2.67 3.63 7.55
C VAL A 18 3.99 3.27 6.91
N TYR A 19 3.93 2.81 5.66
CA TYR A 19 5.11 2.55 4.86
C TYR A 19 4.91 2.99 3.41
N GLY A 20 5.99 3.42 2.79
CA GLY A 20 6.09 3.63 1.34
C GLY A 20 6.74 2.42 0.68
N PHE A 21 6.52 2.27 -0.62
CA PHE A 21 7.14 1.21 -1.40
C PHE A 21 7.56 1.72 -2.77
N SER A 22 8.69 1.22 -3.22
CA SER A 22 9.26 1.48 -4.53
C SER A 22 10.19 0.32 -4.92
N THR A 23 10.97 0.51 -5.97
CA THR A 23 12.01 -0.45 -6.33
C THR A 23 13.38 0.21 -6.35
N ARG A 24 14.43 -0.61 -6.22
CA ARG A 24 15.81 -0.22 -6.51
C ARG A 24 16.38 -1.09 -7.62
N ASP A 25 17.16 -0.49 -8.47
CA ASP A 25 17.94 -1.25 -9.44
C ASP A 25 18.94 -2.18 -8.71
N THR A 26 19.00 -3.41 -9.13
CA THR A 26 19.93 -4.41 -8.59
C THR A 26 21.31 -4.35 -9.23
N GLY A 27 21.51 -3.48 -10.23
CA GLY A 27 22.75 -3.42 -11.03
C GLY A 27 22.94 -4.62 -11.97
N ILE A 28 21.95 -5.51 -12.09
CA ILE A 28 22.04 -6.66 -12.99
C ILE A 28 21.95 -6.18 -14.45
N PRO A 29 22.90 -6.55 -15.34
CA PRO A 29 22.87 -6.14 -16.72
C PRO A 29 21.58 -6.55 -17.44
N TRP A 30 21.12 -5.71 -18.36
CA TRP A 30 19.90 -6.00 -19.17
C TRP A 30 20.03 -7.26 -20.02
N SER A 31 21.25 -7.63 -20.39
CA SER A 31 21.55 -8.83 -21.16
C SER A 31 21.52 -10.13 -20.35
N SER A 32 21.38 -10.04 -19.03
CA SER A 32 21.38 -11.24 -18.19
C SER A 32 20.11 -12.08 -18.42
N PRO A 33 20.24 -13.39 -18.72
CA PRO A 33 19.10 -14.27 -18.95
C PRO A 33 18.49 -14.71 -17.63
N ILE A 34 17.74 -13.81 -16.97
CA ILE A 34 17.02 -14.14 -15.74
C ILE A 34 15.59 -14.46 -16.10
N ALA A 35 15.18 -15.69 -15.87
CA ALA A 35 13.85 -16.19 -16.25
C ALA A 35 12.69 -15.52 -15.50
N TYR A 36 12.87 -15.25 -14.20
CA TYR A 36 11.96 -14.45 -13.38
C TYR A 36 12.75 -13.25 -12.88
N SER A 37 12.43 -12.08 -13.40
CA SER A 37 13.34 -10.96 -13.22
C SER A 37 13.24 -10.34 -11.85
N ARG A 38 14.21 -10.61 -11.06
CA ARG A 38 14.60 -9.75 -9.94
C ARG A 38 15.63 -8.70 -10.41
N TYR A 39 15.33 -8.05 -11.53
CA TYR A 39 16.17 -6.93 -12.00
C TYR A 39 16.07 -5.73 -11.07
N THR A 40 14.93 -5.59 -10.38
CA THR A 40 14.70 -4.59 -9.36
C THR A 40 14.36 -5.27 -8.05
N SER A 41 14.84 -4.72 -6.95
CA SER A 41 14.48 -5.18 -5.61
C SER A 41 13.38 -4.31 -5.02
N LEU A 42 12.48 -4.91 -4.25
CA LEU A 42 11.50 -4.16 -3.47
C LEU A 42 12.22 -3.29 -2.43
N GLN A 43 11.89 -2.02 -2.38
CA GLN A 43 12.25 -1.11 -1.30
C GLN A 43 11.00 -0.81 -0.48
N LEU A 44 11.13 -0.91 0.84
CA LEU A 44 10.07 -0.59 1.80
C LEU A 44 10.61 0.42 2.81
N ASP A 45 10.02 1.59 2.84
CA ASP A 45 10.39 2.66 3.76
C ASP A 45 9.32 2.76 4.87
N VAL A 46 9.62 2.25 6.06
CA VAL A 46 8.70 2.26 7.19
C VAL A 46 8.82 3.59 7.93
N TYR A 47 7.82 4.46 7.74
CA TYR A 47 7.75 5.76 8.41
C TYR A 47 7.25 5.64 9.85
N SER A 48 6.23 4.82 10.08
CA SER A 48 5.72 4.54 11.41
C SER A 48 5.39 3.06 11.56
N GLY A 49 5.97 2.39 12.54
CA GLY A 49 5.60 1.04 12.95
C GLY A 49 4.46 1.06 13.99
N PHE A 50 3.82 -0.09 14.22
CA PHE A 50 2.69 -0.22 15.16
C PHE A 50 3.01 0.22 16.60
N ASP A 51 4.27 0.12 17.01
CA ASP A 51 4.71 0.39 18.37
C ASP A 51 5.47 1.73 18.49
N LYS A 52 5.46 2.55 17.41
CA LYS A 52 6.13 3.86 17.38
C LYS A 52 5.12 5.00 17.56
N SER A 53 5.60 6.10 18.14
CA SER A 53 4.83 7.34 18.21
C SER A 53 4.54 7.89 16.82
N TRP A 54 3.27 8.13 16.52
CA TRP A 54 2.86 8.72 15.25
C TRP A 54 3.49 10.09 14.99
N LYS A 55 3.72 10.88 16.03
CA LYS A 55 4.40 12.18 15.90
C LYS A 55 5.77 12.07 15.21
N GLN A 56 6.54 11.02 15.53
CA GLN A 56 7.82 10.77 14.86
C GLN A 56 7.61 10.25 13.43
N GLY A 57 6.62 9.39 13.25
CA GLY A 57 6.30 8.85 11.93
C GLY A 57 5.81 9.90 10.93
N SER A 58 4.99 10.85 11.38
CA SER A 58 4.50 11.93 10.53
C SER A 58 5.63 12.86 10.06
N LEU A 59 6.60 13.16 10.93
CA LEU A 59 7.78 13.94 10.55
C LEU A 59 8.63 13.19 9.51
N ALA A 60 8.90 11.92 9.74
CA ALA A 60 9.64 11.10 8.78
C ALA A 60 8.95 11.03 7.40
N LEU A 61 7.61 11.03 7.39
CA LEU A 61 6.84 11.03 6.15
C LEU A 61 6.90 12.39 5.41
N VAL A 62 6.96 13.50 6.15
CA VAL A 62 7.16 14.85 5.57
C VAL A 62 8.56 15.00 4.99
N GLU A 63 9.55 14.43 5.67
CA GLU A 63 10.95 14.47 5.24
C GLU A 63 11.31 13.38 4.21
N ALA A 64 10.32 12.57 3.79
CA ALA A 64 10.54 11.52 2.81
C ALA A 64 11.15 12.11 1.52
N PRO A 65 12.18 11.45 0.94
CA PRO A 65 12.87 11.96 -0.22
C PRO A 65 11.90 12.17 -1.40
N GLU A 66 11.95 13.33 -2.06
CA GLU A 66 11.18 13.63 -3.26
C GLU A 66 11.53 12.71 -4.45
N ASN A 67 12.61 11.96 -4.34
CA ASN A 67 13.18 11.14 -5.41
C ASN A 67 12.65 9.69 -5.45
N ILE A 68 11.56 9.37 -4.76
CA ILE A 68 10.90 8.08 -4.88
C ILE A 68 10.08 8.07 -6.18
N ARG A 69 10.77 8.00 -7.31
CA ARG A 69 10.17 7.88 -8.65
C ARG A 69 10.58 6.58 -9.31
N GLU A 70 10.79 5.57 -8.51
CA GLU A 70 11.16 4.26 -8.99
C GLU A 70 9.89 3.49 -9.39
N ASN A 71 10.10 2.37 -10.05
CA ASN A 71 9.03 1.45 -10.41
C ASN A 71 8.40 0.82 -9.16
N THR A 72 7.28 0.11 -9.31
CA THR A 72 6.55 -0.50 -8.19
C THR A 72 6.35 -2.00 -8.35
N LEU A 73 6.56 -2.74 -7.28
CA LEU A 73 6.26 -4.17 -7.14
C LEU A 73 5.07 -4.33 -6.18
N ASP A 74 3.90 -3.88 -6.62
CA ASP A 74 2.68 -3.77 -5.80
C ASP A 74 2.32 -5.09 -5.13
N GLY A 75 2.36 -6.20 -5.86
CA GLY A 75 2.02 -7.51 -5.31
C GLY A 75 2.90 -7.91 -4.12
N GLU A 76 4.21 -7.66 -4.20
CA GLU A 76 5.14 -7.94 -3.10
C GLU A 76 4.92 -6.99 -1.92
N SER A 77 4.67 -5.72 -2.21
CA SER A 77 4.41 -4.70 -1.21
C SER A 77 3.12 -4.98 -0.43
N VAL A 78 2.03 -5.30 -1.14
CA VAL A 78 0.75 -5.70 -0.53
C VAL A 78 0.90 -6.98 0.29
N LEU A 79 1.62 -7.98 -0.23
CA LEU A 79 1.90 -9.22 0.50
C LEU A 79 2.65 -8.94 1.81
N TRP A 80 3.64 -8.06 1.78
CA TRP A 80 4.39 -7.68 2.97
C TRP A 80 3.49 -6.99 3.99
N GLY A 81 2.67 -6.01 3.57
CA GLY A 81 1.72 -5.32 4.44
C GLY A 81 0.71 -6.28 5.08
N CYS A 82 0.15 -7.21 4.29
CA CYS A 82 -0.73 -8.26 4.80
C CYS A 82 -0.03 -9.12 5.87
N LYS A 83 1.22 -9.52 5.65
CA LYS A 83 1.99 -10.28 6.64
C LYS A 83 2.21 -9.51 7.94
N GLN A 84 2.48 -8.20 7.87
CA GLN A 84 2.59 -7.37 9.08
C GLN A 84 1.27 -7.35 9.87
N LEU A 85 0.15 -7.18 9.18
CA LEU A 85 -1.18 -7.22 9.79
C LEU A 85 -1.53 -8.59 10.37
N MET A 86 -1.21 -9.67 9.69
CA MET A 86 -1.50 -11.03 10.18
C MET A 86 -0.75 -11.38 11.46
N ASN A 87 0.39 -10.77 11.72
CA ASN A 87 1.14 -10.93 12.97
C ASN A 87 0.51 -10.15 14.14
N ARG A 88 -0.54 -9.36 13.90
CA ARG A 88 -1.23 -8.59 14.93
C ARG A 88 -2.35 -9.39 15.58
N LYS A 89 -2.61 -9.10 16.86
CA LYS A 89 -3.66 -9.74 17.67
C LYS A 89 -5.07 -9.23 17.38
N GLU A 90 -5.18 -8.06 16.77
CA GLU A 90 -6.46 -7.43 16.46
C GLU A 90 -7.26 -8.32 15.49
N LYS A 91 -8.55 -8.52 15.78
CA LYS A 91 -9.43 -9.38 14.96
C LYS A 91 -9.63 -8.80 13.56
N ARG A 92 -9.82 -7.50 13.46
CA ARG A 92 -10.01 -6.81 12.18
C ARG A 92 -8.68 -6.24 11.71
N LYS A 93 -8.37 -6.49 10.46
CA LYS A 93 -7.12 -6.10 9.81
C LYS A 93 -7.45 -5.42 8.50
N ILE A 94 -6.99 -4.18 8.32
CA ILE A 94 -7.31 -3.36 7.16
C ILE A 94 -6.01 -2.85 6.56
N LEU A 95 -5.85 -2.99 5.26
CA LEU A 95 -4.75 -2.43 4.49
C LEU A 95 -5.30 -1.38 3.53
N PHE A 96 -4.94 -0.12 3.73
CA PHE A 96 -5.17 0.93 2.75
C PHE A 96 -3.99 1.01 1.81
N VAL A 97 -4.28 0.99 0.50
CA VAL A 97 -3.29 1.12 -0.56
C VAL A 97 -3.60 2.37 -1.37
N PHE A 98 -2.64 3.29 -1.46
CA PHE A 98 -2.71 4.45 -2.33
C PHE A 98 -1.80 4.19 -3.53
N ASN A 99 -2.36 4.18 -4.73
CA ASN A 99 -1.67 3.81 -5.94
C ASN A 99 -2.06 4.77 -7.08
N ASP A 100 -1.12 5.13 -7.91
CA ASP A 100 -1.28 6.03 -9.05
C ASP A 100 -1.38 5.28 -10.41
N GLY A 101 -1.50 3.95 -10.38
CA GLY A 101 -1.58 3.22 -11.63
C GLY A 101 -1.57 1.71 -11.54
N GLU A 102 -0.64 1.13 -12.24
CA GLU A 102 -0.45 -0.31 -12.37
C GLU A 102 0.89 -0.73 -11.76
N PRO A 103 1.02 -1.98 -11.31
CA PRO A 103 2.33 -2.49 -10.95
C PRO A 103 3.27 -2.37 -12.16
N TYR A 104 4.39 -1.70 -11.96
CA TYR A 104 5.37 -1.48 -13.03
C TYR A 104 6.77 -1.89 -12.58
N PRO A 105 7.25 -3.06 -12.98
CA PRO A 105 8.55 -3.57 -12.51
C PRO A 105 9.76 -2.84 -13.12
N GLY A 106 9.55 -1.93 -14.06
CA GLY A 106 10.58 -1.27 -14.87
C GLY A 106 11.26 -2.24 -15.82
N ARG A 107 11.70 -3.37 -15.31
CA ARG A 107 12.32 -4.47 -16.04
C ARG A 107 11.61 -5.77 -15.70
N GLY A 108 11.47 -6.64 -16.69
CA GLY A 108 10.79 -7.90 -16.53
C GLY A 108 9.41 -7.93 -17.17
N ARG A 109 8.64 -9.00 -16.90
CA ARG A 109 7.33 -9.20 -17.53
C ARG A 109 6.25 -8.51 -16.70
N LEU A 110 5.69 -7.43 -17.24
CA LEU A 110 4.57 -6.70 -16.63
C LEU A 110 3.41 -7.65 -16.29
N ALA A 111 3.03 -8.54 -17.21
CA ALA A 111 1.94 -9.48 -16.98
C ALA A 111 2.15 -10.39 -15.75
N ASP A 112 3.39 -10.77 -15.45
CA ASP A 112 3.69 -11.59 -14.27
C ASP A 112 3.49 -10.79 -12.98
N CYS A 113 3.87 -9.51 -12.97
CA CYS A 113 3.64 -8.63 -11.82
C CYS A 113 2.15 -8.36 -11.62
N GLN A 114 1.40 -8.12 -12.68
CA GLN A 114 -0.05 -7.94 -12.64
C GLN A 114 -0.75 -9.20 -12.13
N GLN A 115 -0.37 -10.38 -12.62
CA GLN A 115 -0.94 -11.65 -12.16
C GLN A 115 -0.56 -11.93 -10.69
N HIS A 116 0.68 -11.62 -10.29
CA HIS A 116 1.12 -11.75 -8.91
C HIS A 116 0.27 -10.89 -7.97
N LEU A 117 0.03 -9.62 -8.32
CA LEU A 117 -0.83 -8.74 -7.52
C LEU A 117 -2.24 -9.30 -7.37
N LYS A 118 -2.87 -9.77 -8.45
CA LYS A 118 -4.19 -10.41 -8.42
C LYS A 118 -4.22 -11.63 -7.49
N ASN A 119 -3.19 -12.46 -7.57
CA ASN A 119 -3.08 -13.66 -6.73
C ASN A 119 -2.94 -13.29 -5.24
N VAL A 120 -2.11 -12.29 -4.91
CA VAL A 120 -1.93 -11.81 -3.54
C VAL A 120 -3.23 -11.24 -2.96
N VAL A 121 -3.89 -10.36 -3.70
CA VAL A 121 -5.16 -9.77 -3.26
C VAL A 121 -6.22 -10.85 -3.06
N SER A 122 -6.33 -11.81 -3.98
CA SER A 122 -7.27 -12.92 -3.86
C SER A 122 -6.97 -13.82 -2.66
N ALA A 123 -5.71 -14.10 -2.37
CA ALA A 123 -5.31 -14.93 -1.23
C ALA A 123 -5.56 -14.21 0.11
N ALA A 124 -5.37 -12.90 0.17
CA ALA A 124 -5.50 -12.12 1.39
C ALA A 124 -6.97 -11.83 1.81
N LYS A 125 -7.92 -11.87 0.87
CA LYS A 125 -9.31 -11.39 1.04
C LYS A 125 -10.08 -11.93 2.26
N ASN A 126 -9.72 -13.12 2.75
CA ASN A 126 -10.39 -13.74 3.91
C ASN A 126 -9.71 -13.38 5.25
N HIS A 127 -8.60 -12.67 5.22
CA HIS A 127 -7.76 -12.38 6.39
C HIS A 127 -7.54 -10.89 6.61
N VAL A 128 -7.51 -10.11 5.52
CA VAL A 128 -7.24 -8.67 5.54
C VAL A 128 -8.20 -7.98 4.59
N ASP A 129 -8.89 -6.96 5.07
CA ASP A 129 -9.69 -6.06 4.23
C ASP A 129 -8.71 -5.14 3.47
N ILE A 130 -8.55 -5.36 2.16
CA ILE A 130 -7.70 -4.51 1.32
C ILE A 130 -8.58 -3.50 0.60
N ILE A 131 -8.33 -2.22 0.86
CA ILE A 131 -9.07 -1.09 0.27
C ILE A 131 -8.09 -0.21 -0.48
N THR A 132 -8.32 -0.01 -1.76
CA THR A 132 -7.40 0.71 -2.62
C THR A 132 -7.98 2.03 -3.08
N PHE A 133 -7.13 3.04 -3.08
CA PHE A 133 -7.43 4.37 -3.60
C PHE A 133 -6.55 4.64 -4.83
N GLY A 134 -7.19 4.64 -6.01
CA GLY A 134 -6.53 4.99 -7.27
C GLY A 134 -6.44 6.50 -7.41
N ILE A 135 -5.23 7.07 -7.42
CA ILE A 135 -5.01 8.51 -7.55
C ILE A 135 -4.99 8.85 -9.04
N GLN A 136 -6.05 9.55 -9.50
CA GLN A 136 -6.25 9.94 -10.90
C GLN A 136 -6.22 8.77 -11.89
N THR A 137 -6.51 7.55 -11.41
CA THR A 137 -6.53 6.33 -12.22
C THR A 137 -7.64 5.39 -11.79
N ASP A 138 -8.29 4.75 -12.75
CA ASP A 138 -9.26 3.69 -12.49
C ASP A 138 -8.68 2.27 -12.70
N ASN A 139 -7.40 2.15 -13.06
CA ASN A 139 -6.74 0.87 -13.29
C ASN A 139 -6.75 -0.05 -12.07
N VAL A 140 -6.84 0.53 -10.86
CA VAL A 140 -6.95 -0.22 -9.60
C VAL A 140 -8.11 -1.21 -9.58
N LYS A 141 -9.20 -0.96 -10.33
CA LYS A 141 -10.36 -1.85 -10.46
C LYS A 141 -10.02 -3.24 -11.01
N HIS A 142 -8.94 -3.35 -11.79
CA HIS A 142 -8.51 -4.60 -12.38
C HIS A 142 -7.83 -5.54 -11.39
N TYR A 143 -7.42 -5.01 -10.24
CA TYR A 143 -6.63 -5.73 -9.23
C TYR A 143 -7.33 -5.84 -7.88
N TYR A 144 -8.12 -4.84 -7.51
CA TYR A 144 -8.70 -4.73 -6.18
C TYR A 144 -10.23 -4.69 -6.23
N PRO A 145 -10.91 -5.68 -5.61
CA PRO A 145 -12.38 -5.69 -5.54
C PRO A 145 -12.96 -4.48 -4.79
N ASP A 146 -12.32 -4.07 -3.68
CA ASP A 146 -12.71 -2.88 -2.94
C ASP A 146 -11.75 -1.72 -3.28
N HIS A 147 -12.23 -0.82 -4.11
CA HIS A 147 -11.47 0.32 -4.59
C HIS A 147 -12.30 1.60 -4.68
N CYS A 148 -11.61 2.72 -4.68
CA CYS A 148 -12.17 4.06 -4.92
C CYS A 148 -11.22 4.84 -5.81
N VAL A 149 -11.75 5.65 -6.72
CA VAL A 149 -10.94 6.53 -7.56
C VAL A 149 -10.99 7.94 -6.99
N ILE A 150 -9.82 8.53 -6.78
CA ILE A 150 -9.64 9.88 -6.26
C ILE A 150 -9.19 10.78 -7.41
N ASN A 151 -10.05 11.70 -7.80
CA ASN A 151 -9.79 12.60 -8.94
C ASN A 151 -9.32 14.00 -8.53
N ASN A 152 -9.50 14.36 -7.26
CA ASN A 152 -9.12 15.69 -6.75
C ASN A 152 -8.55 15.58 -5.32
N LEU A 153 -7.92 16.67 -4.86
CA LEU A 153 -7.25 16.70 -3.55
C LEU A 153 -8.22 16.60 -2.36
N ASP A 154 -9.43 17.12 -2.50
CA ASP A 154 -10.42 17.09 -1.42
C ASP A 154 -10.87 15.64 -1.15
N ASP A 155 -11.07 14.86 -2.20
CA ASP A 155 -11.43 13.44 -2.10
C ASP A 155 -10.29 12.60 -1.54
N LEU A 156 -9.03 13.02 -1.70
CA LEU A 156 -7.84 12.32 -1.17
C LEU A 156 -7.86 12.19 0.37
N VAL A 157 -8.56 13.08 1.04
CA VAL A 157 -8.73 13.03 2.50
C VAL A 157 -10.11 12.47 2.85
N LYS A 158 -11.15 12.91 2.15
CA LYS A 158 -12.54 12.61 2.46
C LYS A 158 -12.88 11.13 2.28
N GLU A 159 -12.51 10.54 1.15
CA GLU A 159 -12.86 9.15 0.82
C GLU A 159 -12.27 8.13 1.81
N PRO A 160 -10.97 8.18 2.15
CA PRO A 160 -10.42 7.28 3.16
C PRO A 160 -11.05 7.44 4.54
N LEU A 161 -11.38 8.68 4.96
CA LEU A 161 -12.05 8.91 6.26
C LEU A 161 -13.46 8.35 6.27
N GLN A 162 -14.23 8.50 5.19
CA GLN A 162 -15.57 7.90 5.06
C GLN A 162 -15.51 6.37 5.09
N ARG A 163 -14.48 5.77 4.48
CA ARG A 163 -14.25 4.33 4.56
C ARG A 163 -13.97 3.87 5.97
N ILE A 164 -13.12 4.58 6.72
CA ILE A 164 -12.86 4.28 8.13
C ILE A 164 -14.15 4.36 8.95
N ASP A 165 -14.92 5.44 8.83
CA ASP A 165 -16.19 5.61 9.54
C ASP A 165 -17.16 4.45 9.25
N SER A 166 -17.35 4.13 7.96
CA SER A 166 -18.19 3.00 7.54
C SER A 166 -17.76 1.67 8.15
N ILE A 167 -16.45 1.46 8.23
CA ILE A 167 -15.87 0.24 8.78
C ILE A 167 -16.09 0.18 10.29
N LEU A 168 -15.83 1.26 11.01
CA LEU A 168 -16.00 1.31 12.46
C LEU A 168 -17.47 1.08 12.85
N ARG A 169 -18.41 1.71 12.15
CA ARG A 169 -19.86 1.51 12.39
C ARG A 169 -20.34 0.08 12.16
N LYS A 170 -19.80 -0.63 11.17
CA LYS A 170 -20.13 -2.04 10.92
C LYS A 170 -19.63 -2.97 12.02
N GLY A 171 -18.58 -2.60 12.74
CA GLY A 171 -18.04 -3.38 13.86
C GLY A 171 -18.75 -3.17 15.19
N MET A 172 -19.69 -2.22 15.26
CA MET A 172 -20.44 -1.87 16.48
C MET A 172 -21.84 -2.57 16.56
N LYS A 173 -22.16 -3.40 15.56
CA LYS A 173 -23.34 -4.26 15.56
C LYS A 173 -22.93 -5.70 15.87
#